data_e2173cc62fa663cacdf94902fd55419a
#
_entry.id   e2173cc62fa663cacdf94902fd55419a
#
_cell.length_a   1.000
_cell.length_b   1.000
_cell.length_c   1.000
_cell.angle_alpha   90.00
_cell.angle_beta   90.00
_cell.angle_gamma   90.00
#
_symmetry.space_group_name_H-M   'P 1'
#
loop_
_entity.id
_entity.type
_entity.pdbx_description
1 polymer ?
#
loop_
_entity_poly.entity_id
_entity_poly.type
_entity_poly.pdbx_seq_one_letter_code
_entity_poly.pdbx_strand_id
1 'polypeptide(L)'
;SRDIEYVVFEVIPTAEDVAAANQSLIAVYDEFATTANMKSFLLANSDRQLDNSWYKAGELNRVAKSVNDFAFSKKANVSEVITEGNTFYAVRVMEEAMVPDSVFVKYVPAQSENVDSLMAVTEAQWIPQVPGFEDVMTTKVNSTVTVNGLVFKVLDRTTPVAKKRVAILEKTAVASKETVNNTYAKANTFATKSAGKYENFQKALTEEGVYAHPINKMLESANRLGAIENTKE
;
A
#
# COMPACT_ATOMS: atom_id res chain seq x y z
N SER A 1 18.57 22.93 -30.23
CA SER A 1 18.80 22.55 -28.83
C SER A 1 19.20 23.77 -28.02
N ARG A 2 18.82 23.78 -26.75
CA ARG A 2 19.16 24.81 -25.76
C ARG A 2 19.67 24.15 -24.51
N ASP A 3 20.55 24.83 -23.79
CA ASP A 3 20.91 24.47 -22.44
C ASP A 3 19.91 25.17 -21.49
N ILE A 4 19.39 24.42 -20.52
CA ILE A 4 18.37 24.89 -19.59
C ILE A 4 18.84 24.57 -18.19
N GLU A 5 18.59 25.49 -17.26
CA GLU A 5 18.67 25.24 -15.83
C GLU A 5 17.29 25.46 -15.21
N TYR A 6 16.92 24.58 -14.27
CA TYR A 6 15.66 24.71 -13.54
C TYR A 6 15.85 24.41 -12.06
N VAL A 7 14.92 24.89 -11.25
CA VAL A 7 14.85 24.65 -9.81
C VAL A 7 13.55 23.93 -9.49
N VAL A 8 13.63 22.97 -8.57
CA VAL A 8 12.47 22.22 -8.09
C VAL A 8 12.19 22.63 -6.64
N PHE A 9 10.95 22.98 -6.36
CA PHE A 9 10.44 23.19 -5.01
C PHE A 9 9.52 22.01 -4.67
N GLU A 10 10.07 21.06 -3.90
CA GLU A 10 9.30 19.90 -3.49
C GLU A 10 8.37 20.24 -2.32
N VAL A 11 7.12 19.77 -2.41
CA VAL A 11 6.17 19.85 -1.31
C VAL A 11 6.41 18.64 -0.40
N ILE A 12 7.09 18.87 0.73
CA ILE A 12 7.44 17.86 1.72
C ILE A 12 6.66 18.14 3.00
N PRO A 13 6.03 17.13 3.64
CA PRO A 13 5.38 17.30 4.93
C PRO A 13 6.36 17.88 5.98
N THR A 14 5.89 18.87 6.73
CA THR A 14 6.65 19.44 7.84
C THR A 14 6.57 18.56 9.09
N ALA A 15 7.33 18.92 10.13
CA ALA A 15 7.24 18.23 11.43
C ALA A 15 5.83 18.34 12.04
N GLU A 16 5.14 19.46 11.81
CA GLU A 16 3.75 19.68 12.22
C GLU A 16 2.80 18.77 11.46
N ASP A 17 3.00 18.58 10.15
CA ASP A 17 2.21 17.67 9.33
C ASP A 17 2.41 16.21 9.79
N VAL A 18 3.64 15.84 10.13
CA VAL A 18 3.97 14.51 10.68
C VAL A 18 3.30 14.31 12.03
N ALA A 19 3.37 15.31 12.92
CA ALA A 19 2.70 15.26 14.22
C ALA A 19 1.18 15.15 14.08
N ALA A 20 0.57 15.84 13.11
CA ALA A 20 -0.86 15.77 12.83
C ALA A 20 -1.29 14.36 12.38
N ALA A 21 -0.49 13.68 11.54
CA ALA A 21 -0.75 12.28 11.13
C ALA A 21 -0.72 11.34 12.34
N ASN A 22 0.28 11.47 13.23
CA ASN A 22 0.37 10.69 14.45
C ASN A 22 -0.85 10.92 15.36
N GLN A 23 -1.23 12.18 15.58
CA GLN A 23 -2.39 12.52 16.42
C GLN A 23 -3.69 11.96 15.83
N SER A 24 -3.84 11.97 14.51
CA SER A 24 -5.03 11.40 13.86
C SER A 24 -5.13 9.89 14.04
N LEU A 25 -4.01 9.17 14.12
CA LEU A 25 -3.99 7.75 14.45
C LEU A 25 -4.34 7.52 15.92
N ILE A 26 -3.71 8.27 16.82
CA ILE A 26 -3.94 8.18 18.27
C ILE A 26 -5.41 8.43 18.60
N ALA A 27 -6.05 9.40 17.94
CA ALA A 27 -7.45 9.75 18.18
C ALA A 27 -8.44 8.60 17.94
N VAL A 28 -8.10 7.64 17.09
CA VAL A 28 -8.96 6.49 16.74
C VAL A 28 -8.40 5.14 17.22
N TYR A 29 -7.28 5.16 17.95
CA TYR A 29 -6.58 3.94 18.36
C TYR A 29 -7.42 3.04 19.26
N ASP A 30 -8.13 3.59 20.26
CA ASP A 30 -8.93 2.79 21.19
C ASP A 30 -10.10 2.10 20.46
N GLU A 31 -10.70 2.77 19.50
CA GLU A 31 -11.73 2.18 18.66
C GLU A 31 -11.12 1.09 17.74
N PHE A 32 -9.97 1.31 17.15
CA PHE A 32 -9.25 0.30 16.39
C PHE A 32 -9.00 -0.96 17.21
N ALA A 33 -8.57 -0.81 18.45
CA ALA A 33 -8.25 -1.93 19.33
C ALA A 33 -9.46 -2.80 19.68
N THR A 34 -10.67 -2.24 19.66
CA THR A 34 -11.87 -2.89 20.21
C THR A 34 -13.00 -3.12 19.20
N THR A 35 -13.00 -2.44 18.05
CA THR A 35 -14.10 -2.54 17.09
C THR A 35 -14.35 -3.97 16.62
N ALA A 36 -15.64 -4.34 16.49
CA ALA A 36 -16.06 -5.60 15.86
C ALA A 36 -16.16 -5.46 14.33
N ASN A 37 -16.34 -4.25 13.81
CA ASN A 37 -16.48 -3.98 12.37
C ASN A 37 -15.21 -3.34 11.82
N MET A 38 -14.13 -4.10 11.77
CA MET A 38 -12.81 -3.64 11.33
C MET A 38 -12.82 -3.11 9.90
N LYS A 39 -13.59 -3.73 8.99
CA LYS A 39 -13.65 -3.29 7.59
C LYS A 39 -14.18 -1.87 7.45
N SER A 40 -15.32 -1.57 8.08
CA SER A 40 -15.90 -0.22 8.04
C SER A 40 -15.03 0.79 8.78
N PHE A 41 -14.43 0.37 9.90
CA PHE A 41 -13.51 1.22 10.66
C PHE A 41 -12.30 1.65 9.81
N LEU A 42 -11.59 0.72 9.19
CA LEU A 42 -10.42 1.03 8.35
C LEU A 42 -10.79 1.83 7.11
N LEU A 43 -11.95 1.57 6.51
CA LEU A 43 -12.43 2.35 5.38
C LEU A 43 -12.61 3.84 5.74
N ALA A 44 -13.07 4.13 6.95
CA ALA A 44 -13.31 5.49 7.43
C ALA A 44 -12.07 6.18 7.99
N ASN A 45 -11.12 5.44 8.56
CA ASN A 45 -10.07 5.98 9.42
C ASN A 45 -8.64 5.67 8.99
N SER A 46 -8.42 4.88 7.94
CA SER A 46 -7.08 4.41 7.58
C SER A 46 -6.75 4.68 6.12
N ASP A 47 -5.48 4.93 5.85
CA ASP A 47 -4.95 5.00 4.48
C ASP A 47 -4.85 3.61 3.83
N ARG A 48 -4.92 2.56 4.66
CA ARG A 48 -4.93 1.15 4.24
C ARG A 48 -6.26 0.49 4.57
N GLN A 49 -6.78 -0.27 3.63
CA GLN A 49 -8.00 -1.06 3.82
C GLN A 49 -7.70 -2.46 4.35
N LEU A 50 -8.70 -3.12 4.93
CA LEU A 50 -8.63 -4.52 5.31
C LEU A 50 -8.66 -5.40 4.06
N ASP A 51 -7.64 -6.24 3.88
CA ASP A 51 -7.56 -7.17 2.74
C ASP A 51 -7.98 -8.60 3.07
N ASN A 52 -8.15 -8.92 4.34
CA ASN A 52 -8.55 -10.25 4.83
C ASN A 52 -7.62 -11.42 4.41
N SER A 53 -6.40 -11.12 4.00
CA SER A 53 -5.43 -12.13 3.58
C SER A 53 -4.81 -12.86 4.77
N TRP A 54 -4.42 -14.11 4.54
CA TRP A 54 -3.56 -14.87 5.45
C TRP A 54 -2.10 -14.61 5.11
N TYR A 55 -1.30 -14.25 6.12
CA TYR A 55 0.11 -13.92 5.97
C TYR A 55 0.99 -14.90 6.75
N LYS A 56 2.08 -15.32 6.11
CA LYS A 56 3.22 -15.98 6.78
C LYS A 56 4.18 -14.95 7.35
N ALA A 57 5.00 -15.38 8.31
CA ALA A 57 6.10 -14.56 8.81
C ALA A 57 7.01 -14.11 7.64
N GLY A 58 7.29 -12.82 7.58
CA GLY A 58 8.08 -12.17 6.53
C GLY A 58 7.25 -11.51 5.41
N GLU A 59 6.02 -11.95 5.16
CA GLU A 59 5.22 -11.41 4.05
C GLU A 59 4.72 -9.98 4.30
N LEU A 60 4.57 -9.58 5.57
CA LEU A 60 4.22 -8.20 5.93
C LEU A 60 5.41 -7.23 5.87
N ASN A 61 6.64 -7.70 5.60
CA ASN A 61 7.79 -6.82 5.38
C ASN A 61 7.58 -5.84 4.22
N ARG A 62 6.72 -6.17 3.27
CA ARG A 62 6.32 -5.26 2.18
C ARG A 62 5.55 -4.03 2.65
N VAL A 63 4.93 -4.09 3.83
CA VAL A 63 4.31 -2.95 4.50
C VAL A 63 5.37 -2.21 5.30
N ALA A 64 5.92 -2.87 6.32
CA ALA A 64 7.06 -2.43 7.12
C ALA A 64 7.60 -3.62 7.91
N LYS A 65 8.91 -3.66 8.12
CA LYS A 65 9.54 -4.72 8.92
C LYS A 65 9.00 -4.75 10.34
N SER A 66 8.81 -3.62 10.97
CA SER A 66 8.27 -3.48 12.33
C SER A 66 6.83 -3.97 12.44
N VAL A 67 6.00 -3.81 11.41
CA VAL A 67 4.65 -4.37 11.32
C VAL A 67 4.70 -5.89 11.30
N ASN A 68 5.57 -6.47 10.48
CA ASN A 68 5.77 -7.92 10.43
C ASN A 68 6.28 -8.47 11.76
N ASP A 69 7.30 -7.84 12.34
CA ASP A 69 7.92 -8.28 13.59
C ASP A 69 6.90 -8.27 14.73
N PHE A 70 6.04 -7.25 14.82
CA PHE A 70 4.96 -7.24 15.79
C PHE A 70 3.96 -8.35 15.53
N ALA A 71 3.42 -8.47 14.32
CA ALA A 71 2.38 -9.43 13.99
C ALA A 71 2.77 -10.87 14.34
N PHE A 72 4.05 -11.21 14.22
CA PHE A 72 4.57 -12.56 14.49
C PHE A 72 5.31 -12.70 15.82
N SER A 73 5.30 -11.65 16.68
CA SER A 73 6.03 -11.66 17.98
C SER A 73 5.35 -12.45 19.09
N LYS A 74 4.06 -12.76 18.99
CA LYS A 74 3.23 -13.41 20.04
C LYS A 74 3.17 -12.65 21.37
N LYS A 75 3.48 -11.35 21.40
CA LYS A 75 3.52 -10.55 22.63
C LYS A 75 2.15 -10.00 23.03
N ALA A 76 1.37 -9.55 22.05
CA ALA A 76 0.05 -8.95 22.23
C ALA A 76 -0.76 -9.08 20.94
N ASN A 77 -2.09 -8.89 21.03
CA ASN A 77 -2.95 -8.88 19.85
C ASN A 77 -3.02 -7.52 19.17
N VAL A 78 -2.74 -6.44 19.89
CA VAL A 78 -2.73 -5.06 19.35
C VAL A 78 -1.38 -4.42 19.68
N SER A 79 -0.75 -3.79 18.69
CA SER A 79 0.51 -3.08 18.88
C SER A 79 0.30 -1.72 19.52
N GLU A 80 1.35 -1.20 20.14
CA GLU A 80 1.49 0.24 20.31
C GLU A 80 1.62 0.90 18.91
N VAL A 81 1.66 2.23 18.87
CA VAL A 81 1.90 2.97 17.63
C VAL A 81 3.32 2.68 17.15
N ILE A 82 3.43 2.23 15.91
CA ILE A 82 4.69 1.96 15.23
C ILE A 82 4.97 3.11 14.27
N THR A 83 6.19 3.65 14.31
CA THR A 83 6.62 4.76 13.44
C THR A 83 7.67 4.28 12.46
N GLU A 84 7.41 4.49 11.17
CA GLU A 84 8.35 4.23 10.06
C GLU A 84 8.42 5.47 9.16
N GLY A 85 9.46 6.27 9.32
CA GLY A 85 9.57 7.54 8.60
C GLY A 85 8.39 8.48 8.91
N ASN A 86 7.64 8.85 7.88
CA ASN A 86 6.45 9.70 7.98
C ASN A 86 5.14 8.92 8.06
N THR A 87 5.19 7.61 8.27
CA THR A 87 4.02 6.73 8.36
C THR A 87 3.92 6.14 9.76
N PHE A 88 2.69 6.12 10.27
CA PHE A 88 2.33 5.57 11.57
C PHE A 88 1.39 4.39 11.39
N TYR A 89 1.65 3.33 12.14
CA TYR A 89 0.86 2.09 12.11
C TYR A 89 0.38 1.71 13.50
N ALA A 90 -0.79 1.07 13.55
CA ALA A 90 -1.16 0.17 14.61
C ALA A 90 -1.60 -1.16 13.98
N VAL A 91 -1.21 -2.27 14.57
CA VAL A 91 -1.47 -3.61 14.05
C VAL A 91 -2.32 -4.37 15.03
N ARG A 92 -3.40 -5.01 14.55
CA ARG A 92 -4.22 -5.93 15.32
C ARG A 92 -4.23 -7.30 14.68
N VAL A 93 -3.76 -8.31 15.42
CA VAL A 93 -3.86 -9.71 15.00
C VAL A 93 -5.32 -10.14 15.19
N MET A 94 -5.99 -10.46 14.09
CA MET A 94 -7.40 -10.81 14.06
C MET A 94 -7.61 -12.30 14.25
N GLU A 95 -6.80 -13.11 13.59
CA GLU A 95 -6.89 -14.57 13.58
C GLU A 95 -5.52 -15.21 13.41
N GLU A 96 -5.37 -16.40 13.96
CA GLU A 96 -4.23 -17.29 13.74
C GLU A 96 -4.73 -18.67 13.35
N ALA A 97 -4.16 -19.26 12.31
CA ALA A 97 -4.51 -20.62 11.88
C ALA A 97 -3.37 -21.30 11.12
N MET A 98 -3.48 -22.63 11.03
CA MET A 98 -2.68 -23.45 10.12
C MET A 98 -3.41 -23.48 8.77
N VAL A 99 -2.85 -22.83 7.74
CA VAL A 99 -3.48 -22.68 6.43
C VAL A 99 -2.53 -23.13 5.33
N PRO A 100 -2.97 -23.96 4.37
CA PRO A 100 -2.14 -24.35 3.24
C PRO A 100 -1.85 -23.13 2.35
N ASP A 101 -0.74 -23.15 1.63
CA ASP A 101 -0.41 -22.10 0.64
C ASP A 101 -1.25 -22.26 -0.62
N SER A 102 -1.57 -23.50 -0.98
CA SER A 102 -2.36 -23.82 -2.16
C SER A 102 -3.07 -25.17 -2.01
N VAL A 103 -4.09 -25.35 -2.83
CA VAL A 103 -4.80 -26.63 -2.98
C VAL A 103 -4.80 -27.07 -4.43
N PHE A 104 -4.74 -28.38 -4.67
CA PHE A 104 -4.84 -28.98 -5.98
C PHE A 104 -6.29 -29.40 -6.23
N VAL A 105 -6.92 -28.78 -7.21
CA VAL A 105 -8.36 -28.86 -7.42
C VAL A 105 -8.73 -29.05 -8.88
N LYS A 106 -9.90 -29.66 -9.10
CA LYS A 106 -10.70 -29.46 -10.30
C LYS A 106 -11.88 -28.57 -9.94
N TYR A 107 -12.38 -27.75 -10.87
CA TYR A 107 -13.61 -27.01 -10.64
C TYR A 107 -14.41 -26.81 -11.92
N VAL A 108 -15.72 -26.75 -11.76
CA VAL A 108 -16.69 -26.56 -12.84
C VAL A 108 -17.80 -25.63 -12.36
N PRO A 109 -18.53 -24.94 -13.28
CA PRO A 109 -19.69 -24.14 -12.89
C PRO A 109 -20.75 -24.99 -12.21
N ALA A 110 -21.28 -24.53 -11.07
CA ALA A 110 -22.29 -25.25 -10.29
C ALA A 110 -23.63 -25.40 -11.04
N GLN A 111 -23.91 -24.54 -12.02
CA GLN A 111 -25.14 -24.57 -12.83
C GLN A 111 -25.05 -25.50 -14.06
N SER A 112 -23.95 -26.23 -14.23
CA SER A 112 -23.80 -27.16 -15.34
C SER A 112 -24.79 -28.31 -15.22
N GLU A 113 -25.36 -28.74 -16.34
CA GLU A 113 -26.36 -29.86 -16.39
C GLU A 113 -25.76 -31.20 -15.93
N ASN A 114 -24.43 -31.37 -16.04
CA ASN A 114 -23.75 -32.62 -15.71
C ASN A 114 -22.39 -32.35 -15.06
N VAL A 115 -22.43 -31.88 -13.80
CA VAL A 115 -21.25 -31.52 -13.01
C VAL A 115 -20.25 -32.68 -12.91
N ASP A 116 -20.72 -33.90 -12.67
CA ASP A 116 -19.84 -35.05 -12.48
C ASP A 116 -19.09 -35.43 -13.75
N SER A 117 -19.75 -35.42 -14.90
CA SER A 117 -19.12 -35.71 -16.19
C SER A 117 -18.10 -34.62 -16.58
N LEU A 118 -18.43 -33.35 -16.34
CA LEU A 118 -17.51 -32.25 -16.58
C LEU A 118 -16.30 -32.32 -15.63
N MET A 119 -16.54 -32.63 -14.37
CA MET A 119 -15.49 -32.79 -13.37
C MET A 119 -14.51 -33.91 -13.72
N ALA A 120 -15.02 -34.99 -14.34
CA ALA A 120 -14.21 -36.13 -14.77
C ALA A 120 -13.18 -35.72 -15.84
N VAL A 121 -13.57 -34.88 -16.81
CA VAL A 121 -12.70 -34.47 -17.92
C VAL A 121 -11.93 -33.17 -17.68
N THR A 122 -12.27 -32.41 -16.65
CA THR A 122 -11.56 -31.18 -16.31
C THR A 122 -10.16 -31.49 -15.77
N GLU A 123 -9.17 -30.77 -16.24
CA GLU A 123 -7.81 -30.87 -15.72
C GLU A 123 -7.70 -30.26 -14.32
N ALA A 124 -6.90 -30.87 -13.47
CA ALA A 124 -6.63 -30.36 -12.13
C ALA A 124 -5.51 -29.32 -12.15
N GLN A 125 -5.60 -28.34 -11.27
CA GLN A 125 -4.60 -27.30 -11.13
C GLN A 125 -4.41 -26.88 -9.67
N TRP A 126 -3.23 -26.35 -9.37
CA TRP A 126 -2.98 -25.69 -8.10
C TRP A 126 -3.58 -24.29 -8.10
N ILE A 127 -4.36 -23.98 -7.08
CA ILE A 127 -4.85 -22.61 -6.83
C ILE A 127 -4.27 -22.11 -5.51
N PRO A 128 -3.79 -20.84 -5.47
CA PRO A 128 -3.27 -20.25 -4.25
C PRO A 128 -4.39 -19.95 -3.26
N GLN A 129 -4.01 -19.84 -1.99
CA GLN A 129 -4.90 -19.32 -0.95
C GLN A 129 -5.17 -17.84 -1.23
N VAL A 130 -6.46 -17.50 -1.36
CA VAL A 130 -6.94 -16.13 -1.55
C VAL A 130 -8.21 -15.90 -0.74
N PRO A 131 -8.52 -14.66 -0.31
CA PRO A 131 -9.78 -14.35 0.35
C PRO A 131 -11.01 -14.78 -0.47
N GLY A 132 -12.02 -15.33 0.23
CA GLY A 132 -13.24 -15.82 -0.39
C GLY A 132 -13.21 -17.28 -0.83
N PHE A 133 -12.08 -17.98 -0.66
CA PHE A 133 -11.91 -19.41 -0.97
C PHE A 133 -11.52 -20.24 0.26
N GLU A 134 -11.83 -19.75 1.45
CA GLU A 134 -11.50 -20.41 2.73
C GLU A 134 -12.06 -21.82 2.81
N ASP A 135 -13.30 -22.01 2.34
CA ASP A 135 -13.96 -23.32 2.35
C ASP A 135 -13.26 -24.31 1.42
N VAL A 136 -12.69 -23.86 0.30
CA VAL A 136 -11.91 -24.72 -0.59
C VAL A 136 -10.61 -25.17 0.11
N MET A 137 -9.94 -24.23 0.81
CA MET A 137 -8.69 -24.49 1.52
C MET A 137 -8.85 -25.51 2.66
N THR A 138 -10.03 -25.53 3.30
CA THR A 138 -10.32 -26.39 4.45
C THR A 138 -11.08 -27.66 4.10
N THR A 139 -11.66 -27.76 2.91
CA THR A 139 -12.41 -28.93 2.45
C THR A 139 -11.51 -30.16 2.43
N LYS A 140 -12.03 -31.28 2.97
CA LYS A 140 -11.32 -32.56 3.03
C LYS A 140 -10.88 -33.02 1.64
N VAL A 141 -9.69 -33.57 1.52
CA VAL A 141 -9.18 -34.20 0.27
C VAL A 141 -10.17 -35.26 -0.22
N ASN A 142 -10.40 -35.31 -1.51
CA ASN A 142 -11.39 -36.14 -2.23
C ASN A 142 -12.86 -35.74 -1.99
N SER A 143 -13.13 -34.61 -1.34
CA SER A 143 -14.48 -34.05 -1.16
C SER A 143 -14.69 -32.86 -2.09
N THR A 144 -15.96 -32.47 -2.23
CA THR A 144 -16.39 -31.32 -3.02
C THR A 144 -16.96 -30.24 -2.13
N VAL A 145 -16.86 -28.98 -2.60
CA VAL A 145 -17.45 -27.81 -1.98
C VAL A 145 -17.90 -26.84 -3.08
N THR A 146 -18.99 -26.13 -2.84
CA THR A 146 -19.47 -25.08 -3.76
C THR A 146 -19.13 -23.72 -3.18
N VAL A 147 -18.36 -22.93 -3.93
CA VAL A 147 -17.95 -21.57 -3.56
C VAL A 147 -18.10 -20.66 -4.77
N ASN A 148 -18.73 -19.52 -4.60
CA ASN A 148 -18.89 -18.49 -5.64
C ASN A 148 -19.45 -19.01 -6.98
N GLY A 149 -20.40 -19.94 -6.92
CA GLY A 149 -21.03 -20.54 -8.12
C GLY A 149 -20.19 -21.59 -8.86
N LEU A 150 -19.08 -22.02 -8.25
CA LEU A 150 -18.21 -23.09 -8.74
C LEU A 150 -18.23 -24.28 -7.78
N VAL A 151 -18.29 -25.49 -8.31
CA VAL A 151 -18.07 -26.72 -7.55
C VAL A 151 -16.60 -27.07 -7.66
N PHE A 152 -15.92 -27.12 -6.54
CA PHE A 152 -14.52 -27.54 -6.41
C PHE A 152 -14.44 -28.98 -5.91
N LYS A 153 -13.60 -29.78 -6.51
CA LYS A 153 -13.16 -31.07 -5.98
C LYS A 153 -11.70 -30.94 -5.54
N VAL A 154 -11.48 -31.05 -4.24
CA VAL A 154 -10.13 -30.96 -3.66
C VAL A 154 -9.44 -32.31 -3.79
N LEU A 155 -8.28 -32.35 -4.45
CA LEU A 155 -7.51 -33.56 -4.72
C LEU A 155 -6.27 -33.67 -3.82
N ASP A 156 -5.66 -32.53 -3.51
CA ASP A 156 -4.47 -32.44 -2.65
C ASP A 156 -4.32 -31.01 -2.10
N ARG A 157 -3.38 -30.81 -1.18
CA ARG A 157 -3.01 -29.50 -0.63
C ARG A 157 -1.58 -29.48 -0.16
N THR A 158 -0.97 -28.28 -0.15
CA THR A 158 0.33 -28.09 0.51
C THR A 158 0.19 -28.28 2.02
N THR A 159 1.27 -28.65 2.68
CA THR A 159 1.29 -28.75 4.13
C THR A 159 0.86 -27.42 4.76
N PRO A 160 -0.16 -27.41 5.64
CA PRO A 160 -0.57 -26.19 6.30
C PRO A 160 0.56 -25.59 7.14
N VAL A 161 0.73 -24.29 7.07
CA VAL A 161 1.70 -23.50 7.83
C VAL A 161 1.00 -22.46 8.68
N ALA A 162 1.66 -22.03 9.76
CA ALA A 162 1.11 -21.01 10.65
C ALA A 162 0.98 -19.68 9.89
N LYS A 163 -0.23 -19.13 9.85
CA LYS A 163 -0.55 -17.85 9.23
C LYS A 163 -1.40 -17.00 10.16
N LYS A 164 -1.39 -15.69 9.88
CA LYS A 164 -2.19 -14.71 10.60
C LYS A 164 -2.97 -13.82 9.65
N ARG A 165 -4.18 -13.45 10.05
CA ARG A 165 -4.92 -12.32 9.51
C ARG A 165 -4.69 -11.12 10.41
N VAL A 166 -4.38 -10.00 9.80
CA VAL A 166 -4.10 -8.76 10.53
C VAL A 166 -4.91 -7.60 9.98
N ALA A 167 -5.29 -6.70 10.86
CA ALA A 167 -5.74 -5.37 10.51
C ALA A 167 -4.61 -4.38 10.75
N ILE A 168 -4.40 -3.45 9.85
CA ILE A 168 -3.35 -2.43 9.94
C ILE A 168 -4.01 -1.07 9.79
N LEU A 169 -4.04 -0.31 10.88
CA LEU A 169 -4.37 1.11 10.86
C LEU A 169 -3.13 1.87 10.42
N GLU A 170 -3.23 2.60 9.33
CA GLU A 170 -2.12 3.32 8.71
C GLU A 170 -2.48 4.79 8.52
N LYS A 171 -1.58 5.68 8.92
CA LYS A 171 -1.64 7.11 8.66
C LYS A 171 -0.29 7.59 8.16
N THR A 172 -0.25 8.07 6.93
CA THR A 172 0.93 8.69 6.34
C THR A 172 0.80 10.21 6.39
N ALA A 173 1.85 10.89 6.84
CA ALA A 173 1.87 12.34 6.83
C ALA A 173 1.80 12.85 5.38
N VAL A 174 0.89 13.78 5.16
CA VAL A 174 0.75 14.54 3.92
C VAL A 174 0.95 16.02 4.20
N ALA A 175 1.48 16.75 3.22
CA ALA A 175 1.65 18.18 3.35
C ALA A 175 0.28 18.87 3.53
N SER A 176 0.16 19.67 4.56
CA SER A 176 -1.02 20.51 4.79
C SER A 176 -1.16 21.60 3.72
N LYS A 177 -2.34 22.21 3.65
CA LYS A 177 -2.55 23.39 2.78
C LYS A 177 -1.55 24.50 3.08
N GLU A 178 -1.22 24.69 4.34
CA GLU A 178 -0.23 25.68 4.77
C GLU A 178 1.15 25.32 4.21
N THR A 179 1.59 24.07 4.34
CA THR A 179 2.87 23.60 3.79
C THR A 179 2.91 23.78 2.27
N VAL A 180 1.84 23.40 1.57
CA VAL A 180 1.72 23.60 0.11
C VAL A 180 1.83 25.08 -0.24
N ASN A 181 1.06 25.94 0.42
CA ASN A 181 1.06 27.39 0.17
C ASN A 181 2.42 28.02 0.46
N ASN A 182 3.09 27.63 1.53
CA ASN A 182 4.42 28.11 1.88
C ASN A 182 5.46 27.71 0.83
N THR A 183 5.40 26.47 0.34
CA THR A 183 6.28 26.00 -0.74
C THR A 183 6.02 26.75 -2.04
N TYR A 184 4.74 26.99 -2.37
CA TYR A 184 4.35 27.76 -3.54
C TYR A 184 4.82 29.22 -3.45
N ALA A 185 4.70 29.86 -2.27
CA ALA A 185 5.18 31.20 -2.02
C ALA A 185 6.70 31.32 -2.21
N LYS A 186 7.48 30.32 -1.75
CA LYS A 186 8.93 30.27 -2.00
C LYS A 186 9.25 30.17 -3.49
N ALA A 187 8.54 29.31 -4.22
CA ALA A 187 8.72 29.15 -5.67
C ALA A 187 8.41 30.46 -6.41
N ASN A 188 7.33 31.15 -6.04
CA ASN A 188 6.95 32.46 -6.62
C ASN A 188 7.98 33.55 -6.30
N THR A 189 8.49 33.59 -5.08
CA THR A 189 9.56 34.52 -4.70
C THR A 189 10.80 34.29 -5.55
N PHE A 190 11.22 33.04 -5.70
CA PHE A 190 12.33 32.68 -6.57
C PHE A 190 12.07 33.08 -8.03
N ALA A 191 10.91 32.76 -8.58
CA ALA A 191 10.54 33.12 -9.96
C ALA A 191 10.58 34.63 -10.19
N THR A 192 10.11 35.43 -9.23
CA THR A 192 10.16 36.89 -9.30
C THR A 192 11.61 37.40 -9.27
N LYS A 193 12.44 36.89 -8.37
CA LYS A 193 13.84 37.30 -8.24
C LYS A 193 14.70 36.88 -9.44
N SER A 194 14.40 35.73 -10.00
CA SER A 194 15.16 35.16 -11.14
C SER A 194 14.75 35.71 -12.51
N ALA A 195 13.68 36.53 -12.57
CA ALA A 195 13.16 37.03 -13.82
C ALA A 195 14.15 37.93 -14.59
N GLY A 196 14.09 37.83 -15.91
CA GLY A 196 14.83 38.70 -16.83
C GLY A 196 16.18 38.12 -17.26
N LYS A 197 17.28 38.55 -16.63
CA LYS A 197 18.62 38.13 -17.01
C LYS A 197 19.11 36.90 -16.25
N TYR A 198 19.98 36.12 -16.89
CA TYR A 198 20.60 34.94 -16.26
C TYR A 198 21.35 35.25 -14.94
N GLU A 199 21.95 36.43 -14.84
CA GLU A 199 22.58 36.91 -13.61
C GLU A 199 21.61 36.99 -12.42
N ASN A 200 20.34 37.37 -12.69
CA ASN A 200 19.29 37.38 -11.65
C ASN A 200 18.96 35.96 -11.17
N PHE A 201 18.93 35.01 -12.10
CA PHE A 201 18.74 33.60 -11.75
C PHE A 201 19.87 33.08 -10.85
N GLN A 202 21.15 33.34 -11.20
CA GLN A 202 22.29 32.93 -10.41
C GLN A 202 22.28 33.59 -9.00
N LYS A 203 21.91 34.86 -8.94
CA LYS A 203 21.79 35.59 -7.65
C LYS A 203 20.66 35.00 -6.81
N ALA A 204 19.50 34.71 -7.39
CA ALA A 204 18.36 34.11 -6.72
C ALA A 204 18.68 32.71 -6.17
N LEU A 205 19.47 31.88 -6.87
CA LEU A 205 19.94 30.58 -6.35
C LEU A 205 20.67 30.74 -5.02
N THR A 206 21.58 31.72 -4.96
CA THR A 206 22.39 31.97 -3.75
C THR A 206 21.53 32.55 -2.60
N GLU A 207 20.68 33.52 -2.92
CA GLU A 207 19.83 34.19 -1.92
C GLU A 207 18.78 33.26 -1.30
N GLU A 208 18.18 32.38 -2.11
CA GLU A 208 17.16 31.45 -1.64
C GLU A 208 17.76 30.10 -1.17
N GLY A 209 19.07 29.90 -1.34
CA GLY A 209 19.74 28.66 -0.93
C GLY A 209 19.26 27.41 -1.69
N VAL A 210 18.93 27.56 -2.97
CA VAL A 210 18.42 26.47 -3.83
C VAL A 210 19.42 26.12 -4.92
N TYR A 211 19.31 24.90 -5.46
CA TYR A 211 20.23 24.38 -6.46
C TYR A 211 19.56 24.27 -7.81
N ALA A 212 20.29 24.66 -8.87
CA ALA A 212 19.86 24.45 -10.24
C ALA A 212 20.18 23.03 -10.73
N HIS A 213 19.28 22.50 -11.53
CA HIS A 213 19.45 21.24 -12.26
C HIS A 213 19.72 21.55 -13.73
N PRO A 214 20.93 21.28 -14.28
CA PRO A 214 21.23 21.57 -15.67
C PRO A 214 20.74 20.47 -16.60
N ILE A 215 20.20 20.86 -17.75
CA ILE A 215 19.92 19.99 -18.89
C ILE A 215 20.61 20.55 -20.11
N ASN A 216 21.60 19.83 -20.62
CA ASN A 216 22.33 20.23 -21.79
C ASN A 216 21.68 19.70 -23.08
N LYS A 217 21.66 20.51 -24.13
CA LYS A 217 21.15 20.17 -25.47
C LYS A 217 19.70 19.68 -25.51
N MET A 218 18.83 20.25 -24.67
CA MET A 218 17.40 19.96 -24.71
C MET A 218 16.83 20.29 -26.10
N LEU A 219 16.08 19.35 -26.67
CA LEU A 219 15.38 19.55 -27.95
C LEU A 219 14.07 20.31 -27.72
N GLU A 220 13.68 21.15 -28.68
CA GLU A 220 12.41 21.89 -28.63
C GLU A 220 11.18 20.96 -28.59
N SER A 221 11.32 19.74 -29.15
CA SER A 221 10.29 18.71 -29.13
C SER A 221 10.21 17.94 -27.82
N ALA A 222 11.14 18.13 -26.89
CA ALA A 222 11.11 17.42 -25.61
C ALA A 222 9.92 17.86 -24.74
N ASN A 223 9.23 16.90 -24.16
CA ASN A 223 8.11 17.10 -23.22
C ASN A 223 8.46 16.70 -21.77
N ARG A 224 9.76 16.49 -21.51
CA ARG A 224 10.30 16.16 -20.19
C ARG A 224 11.40 17.14 -19.80
N LEU A 225 11.40 17.51 -18.51
CA LEU A 225 12.44 18.33 -17.91
C LEU A 225 13.10 17.50 -16.80
N GLY A 226 14.15 16.77 -17.11
CA GLY A 226 14.73 15.80 -16.18
C GLY A 226 13.74 14.69 -15.85
N ALA A 227 13.37 14.58 -14.55
CA ALA A 227 12.37 13.64 -14.05
C ALA A 227 10.92 14.15 -14.17
N ILE A 228 10.72 15.42 -14.55
CA ILE A 228 9.40 16.05 -14.66
C ILE A 228 8.85 15.79 -16.08
N GLU A 229 7.66 15.18 -16.14
CA GLU A 229 6.94 14.90 -17.39
C GLU A 229 5.90 15.99 -17.70
N ASN A 230 5.45 16.04 -18.97
CA ASN A 230 4.39 16.93 -19.44
C ASN A 230 4.67 18.44 -19.22
N THR A 231 5.89 18.88 -19.48
CA THR A 231 6.33 20.27 -19.27
C THR A 231 5.88 21.25 -20.37
N LYS A 232 5.00 20.83 -21.29
CA LYS A 232 4.45 21.67 -22.38
C LYS A 232 3.00 22.10 -22.16
N GLU A 233 2.40 21.76 -21.02
CA GLU A 233 1.06 22.26 -20.64
C GLU A 233 1.11 23.58 -19.89
#